data_0cc069438894cec3533be92d54d86492
#
_entry.id   0cc069438894cec3533be92d54d86492
#
_cell.length_a   1.000
_cell.length_b   1.000
_cell.length_c   1.000
_cell.angle_alpha   90.00
_cell.angle_beta   90.00
_cell.angle_gamma   90.00
#
_symmetry.space_group_name_H-M   'P 1'
#
loop_
_entity.id
_entity.type
_entity.pdbx_description
1 polymer ?
#
loop_
_entity_poly.entity_id
_entity_poly.type
_entity_poly.pdbx_seq_one_letter_code
_entity_poly.pdbx_strand_id
1 'polypeptide(L)'
;LGFSLDDIKEMTISDDDHFLSNSLKMQLKLIEDRIDQLQLVKEVLGETAARVGGGEEIDWSRLLQRINLSGMEKSLRNQYQNASNISSRISLHSQYAQNPQGWFPWIYEQCRIAPGLRVLEVGCGDGSLWTRNADKVPQQLSVTLSDISAGMVRDARRAVGQEDSRYTFRVMDCQKLPE
;
A
#
# COMPACT_ATOMS: atom_id res chain seq x y z
N LEU A 1 21.67 -0.80 11.06
CA LEU A 1 20.59 -1.79 11.24
C LEU A 1 19.17 -1.22 11.02
N GLY A 2 19.00 0.10 10.77
CA GLY A 2 17.71 0.72 10.44
C GLY A 2 16.82 1.08 11.62
N PHE A 3 17.20 0.76 12.85
CA PHE A 3 16.53 1.27 14.05
C PHE A 3 17.07 2.64 14.41
N SER A 4 16.19 3.58 14.75
CA SER A 4 16.60 4.81 15.44
C SER A 4 17.02 4.48 16.88
N LEU A 5 17.80 5.38 17.50
CA LEU A 5 18.14 5.22 18.93
C LEU A 5 16.90 5.21 19.83
N ASP A 6 15.85 5.93 19.42
CA ASP A 6 14.58 5.98 20.15
C ASP A 6 13.81 4.65 20.02
N ASP A 7 13.80 4.03 18.82
CA ASP A 7 13.23 2.69 18.63
C ASP A 7 13.91 1.64 19.51
N ILE A 8 15.25 1.69 19.58
CA ILE A 8 16.05 0.77 20.43
C ILE A 8 15.72 1.01 21.91
N LYS A 9 15.56 2.25 22.30
CA LYS A 9 15.24 2.62 23.68
C LYS A 9 13.83 2.17 24.08
N GLU A 10 12.84 2.34 23.20
CA GLU A 10 11.49 1.81 23.43
C GLU A 10 11.47 0.28 23.51
N MET A 11 12.21 -0.41 22.66
CA MET A 11 12.33 -1.87 22.69
C MET A 11 12.96 -2.40 23.97
N THR A 12 13.88 -1.64 24.60
CA THR A 12 14.55 -2.05 25.84
C THR A 12 13.77 -1.70 27.12
N ILE A 13 12.80 -0.79 27.02
CA ILE A 13 11.99 -0.34 28.17
C ILE A 13 10.61 -1.03 28.19
N SER A 14 10.14 -1.51 27.06
CA SER A 14 8.83 -2.16 26.95
C SER A 14 8.92 -3.62 27.39
N ASP A 15 8.17 -3.97 28.45
CA ASP A 15 7.94 -5.36 28.88
C ASP A 15 6.91 -6.09 27.98
N ASP A 16 6.54 -5.50 26.83
CA ASP A 16 5.57 -6.06 25.89
C ASP A 16 6.27 -6.88 24.80
N ASP A 17 6.33 -8.20 25.00
CA ASP A 17 6.88 -9.17 24.05
C ASP A 17 6.19 -9.08 22.67
N HIS A 18 4.93 -8.67 22.62
CA HIS A 18 4.20 -8.48 21.36
C HIS A 18 4.71 -7.26 20.58
N PHE A 19 5.01 -6.17 21.27
CA PHE A 19 5.57 -4.97 20.63
C PHE A 19 6.95 -5.25 20.05
N LEU A 20 7.82 -5.89 20.82
CA LEU A 20 9.16 -6.28 20.40
C LEU A 20 9.11 -7.24 19.20
N SER A 21 8.28 -8.28 19.28
CA SER A 21 8.10 -9.26 18.20
C SER A 21 7.60 -8.60 16.90
N ASN A 22 6.63 -7.69 16.96
CA ASN A 22 6.10 -7.00 15.81
C ASN A 22 7.12 -6.04 15.19
N SER A 23 7.88 -5.31 16.02
CA SER A 23 8.94 -4.42 15.57
C SER A 23 10.06 -5.18 14.87
N LEU A 24 10.49 -6.32 15.39
CA LEU A 24 11.48 -7.19 14.76
C LEU A 24 10.97 -7.79 13.43
N LYS A 25 9.71 -8.22 13.37
CA LYS A 25 9.09 -8.70 12.13
C LYS A 25 9.04 -7.62 11.06
N MET A 26 8.72 -6.38 11.45
CA MET A 26 8.71 -5.24 10.53
C MET A 26 10.12 -4.97 9.99
N GLN A 27 11.14 -5.00 10.84
CA GLN A 27 12.53 -4.80 10.42
C GLN A 27 13.03 -5.94 9.53
N LEU A 28 12.68 -7.18 9.84
CA LEU A 28 13.00 -8.33 9.00
C LEU A 28 12.42 -8.14 7.59
N LYS A 29 11.17 -7.72 7.51
CA LYS A 29 10.52 -7.44 6.24
C LYS A 29 11.20 -6.32 5.44
N LEU A 30 11.61 -5.23 6.09
CA LEU A 30 12.36 -4.14 5.44
C LEU A 30 13.71 -4.64 4.88
N ILE A 31 14.36 -5.55 5.59
CA ILE A 31 15.61 -6.17 5.14
C ILE A 31 15.34 -7.09 3.93
N GLU A 32 14.30 -7.90 3.97
CA GLU A 32 13.88 -8.77 2.85
C GLU A 32 13.58 -7.93 1.60
N ASP A 33 12.81 -6.85 1.74
CA ASP A 33 12.50 -5.92 0.65
C ASP A 33 13.79 -5.30 0.07
N ARG A 34 14.77 -4.99 0.91
CA ARG A 34 16.07 -4.46 0.49
C ARG A 34 16.92 -5.50 -0.24
N ILE A 35 16.91 -6.72 0.22
CA ILE A 35 17.59 -7.86 -0.44
C ILE A 35 17.02 -8.06 -1.84
N ASP A 36 15.70 -8.08 -1.96
CA ASP A 36 14.99 -8.22 -3.22
C ASP A 36 15.35 -7.10 -4.21
N GLN A 37 15.40 -5.86 -3.72
CA GLN A 37 15.80 -4.71 -4.52
C GLN A 37 17.25 -4.84 -5.03
N LEU A 38 18.17 -5.25 -4.16
CA LEU A 38 19.57 -5.44 -4.52
C LEU A 38 19.76 -6.62 -5.49
N GLN A 39 18.99 -7.69 -5.36
CA GLN A 39 19.00 -8.81 -6.31
C GLN A 39 18.61 -8.35 -7.71
N LEU A 40 17.56 -7.55 -7.83
CA LEU A 40 17.15 -6.99 -9.11
C LEU A 40 18.20 -6.10 -9.75
N VAL A 41 18.81 -5.21 -8.95
CA VAL A 41 19.93 -4.37 -9.43
C VAL A 41 21.09 -5.23 -9.91
N LYS A 42 21.42 -6.30 -9.17
CA LYS A 42 22.45 -7.27 -9.54
C LYS A 42 22.14 -7.95 -10.89
N GLU A 43 20.90 -8.37 -11.12
CA GLU A 43 20.49 -8.97 -12.40
C GLU A 43 20.66 -8.00 -13.55
N VAL A 44 20.15 -6.77 -13.42
CA VAL A 44 20.24 -5.73 -14.45
C VAL A 44 21.71 -5.38 -14.76
N LEU A 45 22.54 -5.27 -13.73
CA LEU A 45 23.98 -5.02 -13.91
C LEU A 45 24.69 -6.21 -14.56
N GLY A 46 24.32 -7.44 -14.20
CA GLY A 46 24.88 -8.66 -14.79
C GLY A 46 24.57 -8.80 -16.28
N GLU A 47 23.30 -8.56 -16.68
CA GLU A 47 22.89 -8.51 -18.08
C GLU A 47 23.65 -7.43 -18.86
N THR A 48 23.82 -6.25 -18.25
CA THR A 48 24.53 -5.14 -18.87
C THR A 48 26.01 -5.47 -19.06
N ALA A 49 26.66 -6.03 -18.04
CA ALA A 49 28.07 -6.44 -18.12
C ALA A 49 28.33 -7.49 -19.21
N ALA A 50 27.41 -8.47 -19.36
CA ALA A 50 27.51 -9.46 -20.43
C ALA A 50 27.43 -8.84 -21.84
N ARG A 51 26.54 -7.83 -22.02
CA ARG A 51 26.41 -7.10 -23.28
C ARG A 51 27.65 -6.26 -23.64
N VAL A 52 28.23 -5.60 -22.62
CA VAL A 52 29.50 -4.88 -22.77
C VAL A 52 30.62 -5.80 -23.19
N GLY A 53 30.70 -6.99 -22.57
CA GLY A 53 31.66 -8.03 -22.97
C GLY A 53 31.50 -8.50 -24.41
N GLY A 54 30.30 -8.35 -24.99
CA GLY A 54 29.98 -8.58 -26.40
C GLY A 54 30.22 -7.40 -27.34
N GLY A 55 30.71 -6.26 -26.83
CA GLY A 55 31.03 -5.07 -27.64
C GLY A 55 29.83 -4.16 -27.91
N GLU A 56 28.72 -4.32 -27.21
CA GLU A 56 27.56 -3.43 -27.31
C GLU A 56 27.76 -2.12 -26.53
N GLU A 57 27.31 -1.02 -27.10
CA GLU A 57 27.30 0.29 -26.44
C GLU A 57 26.20 0.37 -25.39
N ILE A 58 26.52 0.94 -24.21
CA ILE A 58 25.56 1.06 -23.09
C ILE A 58 24.74 2.34 -23.24
N ASP A 59 23.42 2.19 -23.26
CA ASP A 59 22.49 3.29 -23.01
C ASP A 59 22.30 3.43 -21.47
N TRP A 60 23.11 4.30 -20.88
CA TRP A 60 23.11 4.60 -19.45
C TRP A 60 21.77 5.13 -18.94
N SER A 61 21.08 5.94 -19.75
CA SER A 61 19.78 6.50 -19.40
C SER A 61 18.72 5.41 -19.24
N ARG A 62 18.71 4.48 -20.15
CA ARG A 62 17.79 3.34 -20.13
C ARG A 62 18.11 2.36 -19.00
N LEU A 63 19.40 2.16 -18.71
CA LEU A 63 19.83 1.32 -17.57
C LEU A 63 19.36 1.90 -16.25
N LEU A 64 19.62 3.20 -16.00
CA LEU A 64 19.20 3.88 -14.78
C LEU A 64 17.67 3.90 -14.63
N GLN A 65 16.95 4.10 -15.73
CA GLN A 65 15.50 4.06 -15.72
C GLN A 65 14.96 2.67 -15.34
N ARG A 66 15.54 1.58 -15.85
CA ARG A 66 15.16 0.21 -15.48
C ARG A 66 15.42 -0.07 -14.00
N ILE A 67 16.57 0.36 -13.48
CA ILE A 67 16.91 0.20 -12.05
C ILE A 67 15.93 0.98 -11.17
N ASN A 68 15.64 2.23 -11.50
CA ASN A 68 14.75 3.09 -10.71
C ASN A 68 13.30 2.62 -10.75
N LEU A 69 12.76 2.33 -11.93
CA LEU A 69 11.36 1.91 -12.09
C LEU A 69 11.07 0.56 -11.42
N SER A 70 11.94 -0.43 -11.63
CA SER A 70 11.74 -1.76 -11.05
C SER A 70 11.92 -1.77 -9.53
N GLY A 71 12.83 -0.96 -9.00
CA GLY A 71 13.00 -0.79 -7.55
C GLY A 71 11.79 -0.09 -6.90
N MET A 72 11.27 0.96 -7.54
CA MET A 72 10.09 1.68 -7.05
C MET A 72 8.81 0.85 -7.13
N GLU A 73 8.58 0.15 -8.23
CA GLU A 73 7.37 -0.63 -8.44
C GLU A 73 7.29 -1.80 -7.45
N LYS A 74 8.40 -2.52 -7.24
CA LYS A 74 8.45 -3.64 -6.30
C LYS A 74 8.35 -3.17 -4.84
N SER A 75 9.01 -2.07 -4.49
CA SER A 75 8.93 -1.46 -3.16
C SER A 75 7.50 -0.97 -2.85
N LEU A 76 6.84 -0.31 -3.79
CA LEU A 76 5.45 0.11 -3.65
C LEU A 76 4.53 -1.10 -3.50
N ARG A 77 4.67 -2.11 -4.34
CA ARG A 77 3.85 -3.33 -4.29
C ARG A 77 3.99 -4.05 -2.95
N ASN A 78 5.20 -4.16 -2.41
CA ASN A 78 5.46 -4.77 -1.11
C ASN A 78 4.92 -3.94 0.06
N GLN A 79 5.01 -2.59 -0.01
CA GLN A 79 4.44 -1.70 1.00
C GLN A 79 2.91 -1.82 1.11
N TYR A 80 2.24 -2.19 0.02
CA TYR A 80 0.78 -2.29 -0.05
C TYR A 80 0.25 -3.73 -0.07
N GLN A 81 1.03 -4.71 0.41
CA GLN A 81 0.58 -6.11 0.43
C GLN A 81 -0.60 -6.38 1.37
N ASN A 82 -0.73 -5.60 2.44
CA ASN A 82 -1.85 -5.68 3.38
C ASN A 82 -2.02 -4.39 4.19
N ALA A 83 -3.18 -4.26 4.85
CA ALA A 83 -3.53 -3.10 5.64
C ALA A 83 -2.58 -2.84 6.84
N SER A 84 -1.90 -3.86 7.37
CA SER A 84 -1.00 -3.70 8.51
C SER A 84 0.19 -2.77 8.21
N ASN A 85 0.65 -2.73 6.98
CA ASN A 85 1.75 -1.86 6.57
C ASN A 85 1.33 -0.38 6.42
N ILE A 86 0.03 -0.12 6.26
CA ILE A 86 -0.53 1.23 6.15
C ILE A 86 -0.95 1.77 7.53
N SER A 87 -1.24 0.91 8.48
CA SER A 87 -1.76 1.28 9.81
C SER A 87 -0.90 2.34 10.51
N SER A 88 0.43 2.23 10.41
CA SER A 88 1.35 3.22 10.99
C SER A 88 1.20 4.60 10.35
N ARG A 89 0.99 4.68 9.03
CA ARG A 89 0.76 5.94 8.31
C ARG A 89 -0.61 6.53 8.64
N ILE A 90 -1.63 5.69 8.72
CA ILE A 90 -2.99 6.11 9.12
C ILE A 90 -2.96 6.65 10.55
N SER A 91 -2.25 6.00 11.47
CA SER A 91 -2.07 6.45 12.85
C SER A 91 -1.38 7.82 12.91
N LEU A 92 -0.31 8.02 12.15
CA LEU A 92 0.39 9.31 12.06
C LEU A 92 -0.56 10.41 11.56
N HIS A 93 -1.31 10.15 10.48
CA HIS A 93 -2.29 11.10 9.98
C HIS A 93 -3.38 11.41 11.00
N SER A 94 -3.90 10.42 11.72
CA SER A 94 -4.93 10.66 12.73
C SER A 94 -4.41 11.46 13.93
N GLN A 95 -3.13 11.30 14.27
CA GLN A 95 -2.51 11.95 15.42
C GLN A 95 -2.13 13.42 15.14
N TYR A 96 -1.75 13.73 13.89
CA TYR A 96 -1.26 15.06 13.51
C TYR A 96 -2.20 15.80 12.54
N ALA A 97 -3.35 15.24 12.18
CA ALA A 97 -4.32 15.92 11.33
C ALA A 97 -4.91 17.14 12.06
N GLN A 98 -4.81 18.31 11.44
CA GLN A 98 -5.40 19.53 11.96
C GLN A 98 -6.91 19.64 11.68
N ASN A 99 -7.43 18.80 10.80
CA ASN A 99 -8.86 18.76 10.49
C ASN A 99 -9.60 17.95 11.55
N PRO A 100 -10.47 18.58 12.38
CA PRO A 100 -11.19 17.88 13.46
C PRO A 100 -12.21 16.85 12.94
N GLN A 101 -12.67 16.98 11.70
CA GLN A 101 -13.55 16.01 11.07
C GLN A 101 -12.84 14.70 10.75
N GLY A 102 -11.50 14.72 10.56
CA GLY A 102 -10.71 13.61 10.11
C GLY A 102 -10.72 13.43 8.59
N TRP A 103 -9.73 12.67 8.09
CA TRP A 103 -9.45 12.53 6.67
C TRP A 103 -10.57 11.84 5.88
N PHE A 104 -11.02 10.67 6.33
CA PHE A 104 -12.00 9.88 5.60
C PHE A 104 -13.40 10.51 5.56
N PRO A 105 -13.95 11.06 6.65
CA PRO A 105 -15.20 11.80 6.59
C PRO A 105 -15.14 13.02 5.67
N TRP A 106 -14.03 13.74 5.68
CA TRP A 106 -13.83 14.88 4.81
C TRP A 106 -13.80 14.48 3.33
N ILE A 107 -13.00 13.44 2.95
CA ILE A 107 -12.99 12.94 1.56
C ILE A 107 -14.39 12.50 1.13
N TYR A 108 -15.08 11.73 1.96
CA TYR A 108 -16.42 11.22 1.63
C TYR A 108 -17.37 12.36 1.26
N GLU A 109 -17.35 13.46 2.00
CA GLU A 109 -18.15 14.64 1.71
C GLU A 109 -17.74 15.32 0.39
N GLN A 110 -16.44 15.38 0.08
CA GLN A 110 -15.97 15.95 -1.19
C GLN A 110 -16.42 15.12 -2.39
N CYS A 111 -16.57 13.81 -2.24
CA CYS A 111 -17.04 12.92 -3.31
C CYS A 111 -18.51 13.16 -3.69
N ARG A 112 -19.30 13.87 -2.88
CA ARG A 112 -20.72 14.18 -3.14
C ARG A 112 -21.54 12.96 -3.53
N ILE A 113 -21.35 11.86 -2.81
CA ILE A 113 -22.01 10.59 -3.08
C ILE A 113 -23.51 10.73 -2.84
N ALA A 114 -24.30 10.34 -3.84
CA ALA A 114 -25.76 10.43 -3.82
C ALA A 114 -26.40 9.04 -4.09
N PRO A 115 -27.65 8.83 -3.66
CA PRO A 115 -28.38 7.61 -3.98
C PRO A 115 -28.46 7.33 -5.49
N GLY A 116 -28.37 6.07 -5.90
CA GLY A 116 -28.47 5.63 -7.30
C GLY A 116 -27.17 5.77 -8.11
N LEU A 117 -26.11 6.30 -7.54
CA LEU A 117 -24.82 6.37 -8.22
C LEU A 117 -24.13 4.99 -8.27
N ARG A 118 -23.30 4.83 -9.31
CA ARG A 118 -22.33 3.76 -9.41
C ARG A 118 -20.94 4.37 -9.17
N VAL A 119 -20.23 3.87 -8.18
CA VAL A 119 -18.92 4.38 -7.76
C VAL A 119 -17.86 3.31 -7.98
N LEU A 120 -16.76 3.68 -8.59
CA LEU A 120 -15.53 2.88 -8.64
C LEU A 120 -14.47 3.58 -7.79
N GLU A 121 -13.99 2.92 -6.76
CA GLU A 121 -12.82 3.35 -6.02
C GLU A 121 -11.60 2.54 -6.47
N VAL A 122 -10.57 3.24 -6.87
CA VAL A 122 -9.29 2.66 -7.30
C VAL A 122 -8.24 2.92 -6.23
N GLY A 123 -7.63 1.85 -5.71
CA GLY A 123 -6.73 1.94 -4.56
C GLY A 123 -7.50 2.06 -3.24
N CYS A 124 -8.51 1.20 -3.02
CA CYS A 124 -9.39 1.27 -1.84
C CYS A 124 -8.69 0.94 -0.51
N GLY A 125 -7.49 0.36 -0.56
CA GLY A 125 -6.78 -0.07 0.62
C GLY A 125 -7.62 -1.06 1.46
N ASP A 126 -7.72 -0.79 2.74
CA ASP A 126 -8.49 -1.59 3.72
C ASP A 126 -9.99 -1.24 3.76
N GLY A 127 -10.48 -0.37 2.88
CA GLY A 127 -11.87 0.08 2.85
C GLY A 127 -12.24 1.12 3.91
N SER A 128 -11.24 1.77 4.52
CA SER A 128 -11.46 2.76 5.59
C SER A 128 -12.35 3.93 5.18
N LEU A 129 -12.39 4.32 3.90
CA LEU A 129 -13.30 5.36 3.42
C LEU A 129 -14.77 5.01 3.70
N TRP A 130 -15.13 3.77 3.48
CA TRP A 130 -16.52 3.27 3.61
C TRP A 130 -16.87 2.89 5.04
N THR A 131 -15.97 2.22 5.74
CA THR A 131 -16.22 1.79 7.13
C THR A 131 -16.38 2.97 8.08
N ARG A 132 -15.62 4.05 7.86
CA ARG A 132 -15.69 5.26 8.70
C ARG A 132 -16.86 6.19 8.36
N ASN A 133 -17.57 5.91 7.27
CA ASN A 133 -18.75 6.67 6.82
C ASN A 133 -19.97 5.76 6.62
N ALA A 134 -19.97 4.57 7.21
CA ALA A 134 -20.99 3.55 6.98
C ALA A 134 -22.42 4.03 7.22
N ASP A 135 -22.61 4.92 8.19
CA ASP A 135 -23.87 5.57 8.54
C ASP A 135 -24.37 6.57 7.48
N LYS A 136 -23.47 7.08 6.63
CA LYS A 136 -23.76 8.07 5.58
C LYS A 136 -23.95 7.42 4.20
N VAL A 137 -23.62 6.14 4.03
CA VAL A 137 -23.67 5.48 2.73
C VAL A 137 -25.12 5.18 2.32
N PRO A 138 -25.60 5.72 1.19
CA PRO A 138 -26.97 5.47 0.73
C PRO A 138 -27.25 4.00 0.46
N GLN A 139 -28.48 3.57 0.74
CA GLN A 139 -28.90 2.17 0.46
C GLN A 139 -28.91 1.85 -1.05
N GLN A 140 -29.22 2.82 -1.89
CA GLN A 140 -29.30 2.67 -3.35
C GLN A 140 -27.97 3.02 -4.02
N LEU A 141 -26.84 2.68 -3.42
CA LEU A 141 -25.53 2.89 -3.98
C LEU A 141 -24.93 1.58 -4.49
N SER A 142 -24.23 1.60 -5.60
CA SER A 142 -23.41 0.48 -6.09
C SER A 142 -21.95 0.89 -6.08
N VAL A 143 -21.12 0.22 -5.30
CA VAL A 143 -19.71 0.55 -5.12
C VAL A 143 -18.84 -0.61 -5.54
N THR A 144 -17.89 -0.35 -6.43
CA THR A 144 -16.80 -1.30 -6.73
C THR A 144 -15.54 -0.80 -6.03
N LEU A 145 -15.07 -1.60 -5.08
CA LEU A 145 -13.81 -1.36 -4.38
C LEU A 145 -12.70 -2.15 -5.05
N SER A 146 -11.65 -1.47 -5.47
CA SER A 146 -10.54 -2.13 -6.15
C SER A 146 -9.19 -1.68 -5.63
N ASP A 147 -8.24 -2.61 -5.62
CA ASP A 147 -6.85 -2.37 -5.29
C ASP A 147 -5.97 -3.33 -6.09
N ILE A 148 -4.73 -2.96 -6.35
CA ILE A 148 -3.76 -3.85 -6.99
C ILE A 148 -3.34 -4.99 -6.05
N SER A 149 -3.44 -4.76 -4.73
CA SER A 149 -3.13 -5.74 -3.69
C SER A 149 -4.35 -6.61 -3.38
N ALA A 150 -4.24 -7.92 -3.67
CA ALA A 150 -5.25 -8.89 -3.27
C ALA A 150 -5.43 -8.94 -1.73
N GLY A 151 -4.39 -8.62 -0.96
CA GLY A 151 -4.45 -8.52 0.49
C GLY A 151 -5.34 -7.36 0.94
N MET A 152 -5.17 -6.17 0.34
CA MET A 152 -6.02 -5.01 0.60
C MET A 152 -7.48 -5.27 0.27
N VAL A 153 -7.74 -5.83 -0.92
CA VAL A 153 -9.12 -6.17 -1.33
C VAL A 153 -9.77 -7.16 -0.36
N ARG A 154 -9.02 -8.13 0.15
CA ARG A 154 -9.50 -9.08 1.15
C ARG A 154 -9.81 -8.40 2.49
N ASP A 155 -8.93 -7.49 2.92
CA ASP A 155 -9.10 -6.75 4.17
C ASP A 155 -10.28 -5.77 4.07
N ALA A 156 -10.43 -5.05 2.94
CA ALA A 156 -11.58 -4.21 2.64
C ALA A 156 -12.90 -4.99 2.67
N ARG A 157 -12.93 -6.16 2.03
CA ARG A 157 -14.12 -7.04 2.03
C ARG A 157 -14.52 -7.46 3.43
N ARG A 158 -13.54 -7.78 4.28
CA ARG A 158 -13.78 -8.15 5.68
C ARG A 158 -14.28 -6.97 6.50
N ALA A 159 -13.71 -5.78 6.29
CA ALA A 159 -14.00 -4.59 7.07
C ALA A 159 -15.35 -3.96 6.70
N VAL A 160 -15.68 -3.87 5.42
CA VAL A 160 -16.94 -3.27 4.93
C VAL A 160 -18.13 -4.22 5.11
N GLY A 161 -17.90 -5.54 5.05
CA GLY A 161 -18.92 -6.59 5.18
C GLY A 161 -19.11 -7.37 3.88
N GLN A 162 -19.00 -8.69 3.99
CA GLN A 162 -19.09 -9.61 2.83
C GLN A 162 -20.50 -9.73 2.27
N GLU A 163 -21.50 -9.51 3.11
CA GLU A 163 -22.92 -9.71 2.82
C GLU A 163 -23.61 -8.44 2.27
N ASP A 164 -22.94 -7.30 2.30
CA ASP A 164 -23.51 -6.05 1.85
C ASP A 164 -23.51 -5.96 0.32
N SER A 165 -24.69 -6.16 -0.29
CA SER A 165 -24.89 -6.20 -1.74
C SER A 165 -24.54 -4.89 -2.46
N ARG A 166 -24.35 -3.79 -1.73
CA ARG A 166 -23.90 -2.50 -2.30
C ARG A 166 -22.47 -2.57 -2.80
N TYR A 167 -21.65 -3.48 -2.28
CA TYR A 167 -20.21 -3.52 -2.53
C TYR A 167 -19.79 -4.71 -3.39
N THR A 168 -18.96 -4.42 -4.37
CA THR A 168 -18.24 -5.40 -5.19
C THR A 168 -16.75 -5.18 -5.00
N PHE A 169 -15.98 -6.27 -4.90
CA PHE A 169 -14.54 -6.21 -4.61
C PHE A 169 -13.75 -6.81 -5.77
N ARG A 170 -12.75 -6.08 -6.26
CA ARG A 170 -11.92 -6.51 -7.41
C ARG A 170 -10.45 -6.24 -7.17
N VAL A 171 -9.61 -7.19 -7.52
CA VAL A 171 -8.17 -6.95 -7.68
C VAL A 171 -7.96 -6.36 -9.06
N MET A 172 -7.43 -5.13 -9.14
CA MET A 172 -7.37 -4.39 -10.40
C MET A 172 -6.18 -3.43 -10.42
N ASP A 173 -5.47 -3.41 -11.53
CA ASP A 173 -4.44 -2.42 -11.81
C ASP A 173 -5.08 -1.18 -12.46
N CYS A 174 -4.93 -0.01 -11.83
CA CYS A 174 -5.49 1.25 -12.32
C CYS A 174 -4.95 1.70 -13.68
N GLN A 175 -3.79 1.20 -14.08
CA GLN A 175 -3.20 1.48 -15.38
C GLN A 175 -3.80 0.61 -16.50
N LYS A 176 -4.60 -0.41 -16.14
CA LYS A 176 -5.20 -1.39 -17.04
C LYS A 176 -6.66 -1.61 -16.68
N LEU A 177 -7.43 -0.53 -16.60
CA LEU A 177 -8.87 -0.64 -16.32
C LEU A 177 -9.55 -1.38 -17.49
N PRO A 178 -10.46 -2.32 -17.19
CA PRO A 178 -11.29 -2.93 -18.24
C PRO A 178 -12.21 -1.85 -18.85
N GLU A 179 -12.41 -1.94 -20.15
CA GLU A 179 -13.37 -1.10 -20.90
C GLU A 179 -14.81 -1.30 -20.42
#